data_6a186c24b1a78b48935a1e52b32ebd65
#
_entry.id   6a186c24b1a78b48935a1e52b32ebd65
#
_cell.length_a   1.000
_cell.length_b   1.000
_cell.length_c   1.000
_cell.angle_alpha   90.00
_cell.angle_beta   90.00
_cell.angle_gamma   90.00
#
_symmetry.space_group_name_H-M   'P 1'
#
loop_
_entity.id
_entity.type
_entity.pdbx_description
1 polymer ?
#
loop_
_entity_poly.entity_id
_entity_poly.type
_entity_poly.pdbx_seq_one_letter_code
_entity_poly.pdbx_strand_id
1 'polypeptide(L)'
;MNTSGKNWWPRTLFMRLTLILFIGLVVAHALSFWLIMRERTEATTGLMLGYLQQDVASSVALLDRLPAAERAAWLPRLERRTYSFSLEPGMAGRAPDTKLSSMIAASFLDAIGSHYRVTAHVVPGQKDRVQAQLELSDGMPLTIDMRPAGLPISGWLPVVLLLQLILLAGVTWLGVRLATRPLVQLANAADTLGPDLRASTLPEDGPLEVARAAKAFNAMQGRINHYMAERMQILAAISHDLQTPITRMRMRADMLDDSEQREKLNHDLKEMEVLVKEGVAYARTLHGTSEPPCALDPDALLESLVFDYTDAGQKLELHGKVGHSITTRPNALRRVLINLIDNALKFSTQVELSAGEGEDGRIIIQVLDNGPGIPEAELEAVFQPFYRVEASRNRDTGGTGLGLAIARQLAQAMNAGLSLHNRTAGGLEARLVL
;
A
#
# COMPACT_ATOMS: atom_id res chain seq x y z
N MET A 1 -31.05 -0.72 7.06
CA MET A 1 -30.58 0.23 6.02
C MET A 1 -29.19 0.69 6.43
N ASN A 2 -28.18 0.03 5.87
CA ASN A 2 -26.78 0.28 6.22
C ASN A 2 -26.17 1.13 5.10
N THR A 3 -26.10 2.44 5.30
CA THR A 3 -25.39 3.36 4.41
C THR A 3 -23.89 3.26 4.70
N SER A 4 -23.25 2.30 4.06
CA SER A 4 -21.78 2.29 3.98
C SER A 4 -21.35 3.51 3.16
N GLY A 5 -21.00 4.60 3.83
CA GLY A 5 -20.32 5.73 3.22
C GLY A 5 -19.08 5.23 2.51
N LYS A 6 -19.11 5.17 1.17
CA LYS A 6 -17.92 4.94 0.35
C LYS A 6 -16.92 6.03 0.69
N ASN A 7 -15.91 5.69 1.50
CA ASN A 7 -14.76 6.53 1.73
C ASN A 7 -14.07 6.78 0.37
N TRP A 8 -14.36 7.94 -0.23
CA TRP A 8 -13.84 8.39 -1.53
C TRP A 8 -12.34 8.74 -1.48
N TRP A 9 -11.76 8.75 -0.27
CA TRP A 9 -10.35 9.07 -0.09
C TRP A 9 -9.46 7.87 -0.40
N PRO A 10 -8.41 8.07 -1.21
CA PRO A 10 -7.46 7.01 -1.53
C PRO A 10 -6.85 6.44 -0.25
N ARG A 11 -6.73 5.11 -0.16
CA ARG A 11 -6.21 4.45 1.03
C ARG A 11 -4.69 4.57 1.16
N THR A 12 -3.96 4.66 0.05
CA THR A 12 -2.50 4.71 0.05
C THR A 12 -1.97 6.15 0.16
N LEU A 13 -0.88 6.34 0.91
CA LEU A 13 -0.18 7.63 1.03
C LEU A 13 0.24 8.18 -0.34
N PHE A 14 0.75 7.29 -1.20
CA PHE A 14 1.10 7.61 -2.59
C PHE A 14 -0.05 8.30 -3.32
N MET A 15 -1.24 7.69 -3.30
CA MET A 15 -2.41 8.21 -4.00
C MET A 15 -2.91 9.53 -3.41
N ARG A 16 -2.83 9.69 -2.08
CA ARG A 16 -3.20 10.95 -1.40
C ARG A 16 -2.28 12.09 -1.80
N LEU A 17 -0.97 11.88 -1.72
CA LEU A 17 0.02 12.90 -2.10
C LEU A 17 -0.08 13.25 -3.58
N THR A 18 -0.17 12.26 -4.46
CA THR A 18 -0.33 12.48 -5.90
C THR A 18 -1.60 13.30 -6.20
N LEU A 19 -2.72 12.97 -5.55
CA LEU A 19 -3.99 13.68 -5.75
C LEU A 19 -3.91 15.14 -5.26
N ILE A 20 -3.36 15.37 -4.06
CA ILE A 20 -3.21 16.73 -3.50
C ILE A 20 -2.32 17.58 -4.38
N LEU A 21 -1.16 17.07 -4.78
CA LEU A 21 -0.23 17.78 -5.65
C LEU A 21 -0.82 18.03 -7.04
N PHE A 22 -1.54 17.06 -7.60
CA PHE A 22 -2.20 17.20 -8.90
C PHE A 22 -3.30 18.25 -8.86
N ILE A 23 -4.17 18.24 -7.83
CA ILE A 23 -5.20 19.28 -7.65
C ILE A 23 -4.55 20.66 -7.51
N GLY A 24 -3.52 20.78 -6.68
CA GLY A 24 -2.77 22.02 -6.52
C GLY A 24 -2.19 22.53 -7.86
N LEU A 25 -1.64 21.60 -8.65
CA LEU A 25 -1.09 21.91 -9.97
C LEU A 25 -2.17 22.39 -10.95
N VAL A 26 -3.32 21.70 -10.99
CA VAL A 26 -4.45 22.09 -11.87
C VAL A 26 -4.98 23.47 -11.46
N VAL A 27 -5.14 23.74 -10.17
CA VAL A 27 -5.60 25.05 -9.67
C VAL A 27 -4.60 26.14 -10.02
N ALA A 28 -3.31 25.92 -9.80
CA ALA A 28 -2.26 26.88 -10.15
C ALA A 28 -2.23 27.16 -11.66
N HIS A 29 -2.41 26.14 -12.48
CA HIS A 29 -2.44 26.27 -13.95
C HIS A 29 -3.68 27.05 -14.42
N ALA A 30 -4.85 26.73 -13.85
CA ALA A 30 -6.10 27.43 -14.13
C ALA A 30 -6.02 28.91 -13.73
N LEU A 31 -5.45 29.20 -12.57
CA LEU A 31 -5.24 30.56 -12.10
C LEU A 31 -4.28 31.34 -13.00
N SER A 32 -3.15 30.74 -13.37
CA SER A 32 -2.18 31.37 -14.29
C SER A 32 -2.79 31.64 -15.66
N PHE A 33 -3.53 30.68 -16.20
CA PHE A 33 -4.23 30.84 -17.46
C PHE A 33 -5.25 31.98 -17.39
N TRP A 34 -6.07 32.04 -16.32
CA TRP A 34 -7.06 33.08 -16.10
C TRP A 34 -6.40 34.47 -16.01
N LEU A 35 -5.29 34.58 -15.28
CA LEU A 35 -4.56 35.85 -15.11
C LEU A 35 -3.98 36.33 -16.45
N ILE A 36 -3.33 35.45 -17.20
CA ILE A 36 -2.77 35.74 -18.52
C ILE A 36 -3.88 36.19 -19.50
N MET A 37 -5.03 35.51 -19.49
CA MET A 37 -6.16 35.88 -20.35
C MET A 37 -6.75 37.24 -19.97
N ARG A 38 -6.87 37.53 -18.69
CA ARG A 38 -7.34 38.79 -18.18
C ARG A 38 -6.41 39.93 -18.59
N GLU A 39 -5.10 39.79 -18.32
CA GLU A 39 -4.09 40.80 -18.68
C GLU A 39 -4.04 41.02 -20.19
N ARG A 40 -4.09 39.95 -20.98
CA ARG A 40 -4.15 40.05 -22.44
C ARG A 40 -5.39 40.83 -22.93
N THR A 41 -6.54 40.56 -22.34
CA THR A 41 -7.79 41.26 -22.71
C THR A 41 -7.70 42.73 -22.36
N GLU A 42 -7.19 43.09 -21.18
CA GLU A 42 -7.03 44.50 -20.75
C GLU A 42 -6.01 45.24 -21.64
N ALA A 43 -4.84 44.63 -21.91
CA ALA A 43 -3.82 45.22 -22.77
C ALA A 43 -4.30 45.39 -24.22
N THR A 44 -4.98 44.38 -24.76
CA THR A 44 -5.53 44.45 -26.13
C THR A 44 -6.57 45.54 -26.26
N THR A 45 -7.48 45.66 -25.28
CA THR A 45 -8.49 46.71 -25.27
C THR A 45 -7.86 48.09 -25.17
N GLY A 46 -6.83 48.27 -24.32
CA GLY A 46 -6.11 49.54 -24.17
C GLY A 46 -5.39 49.96 -25.45
N LEU A 47 -4.66 49.06 -26.09
CA LEU A 47 -3.98 49.32 -27.36
C LEU A 47 -4.96 49.64 -28.48
N MET A 48 -6.07 48.90 -28.56
CA MET A 48 -7.10 49.13 -29.57
C MET A 48 -7.76 50.51 -29.41
N LEU A 49 -8.10 50.91 -28.18
CA LEU A 49 -8.67 52.20 -27.90
C LEU A 49 -7.70 53.33 -28.26
N GLY A 50 -6.39 53.20 -27.96
CA GLY A 50 -5.39 54.23 -28.31
C GLY A 50 -5.23 54.46 -29.83
N TYR A 51 -5.18 53.36 -30.61
CA TYR A 51 -5.14 53.48 -32.08
C TYR A 51 -6.45 54.07 -32.66
N LEU A 52 -7.60 53.58 -32.14
CA LEU A 52 -8.92 54.08 -32.57
C LEU A 52 -9.06 55.56 -32.25
N GLN A 53 -8.64 56.02 -31.11
CA GLN A 53 -8.69 57.39 -30.66
C GLN A 53 -8.03 58.35 -31.66
N GLN A 54 -6.80 58.04 -32.06
CA GLN A 54 -6.02 58.90 -32.96
C GLN A 54 -6.55 58.86 -34.41
N ASP A 55 -6.93 57.70 -34.91
CA ASP A 55 -7.39 57.49 -36.29
C ASP A 55 -8.81 58.06 -36.49
N VAL A 56 -9.71 57.89 -35.51
CA VAL A 56 -11.06 58.48 -35.51
C VAL A 56 -11.00 59.93 -35.40
N ALA A 57 -10.15 60.53 -34.52
CA ALA A 57 -10.02 62.00 -34.41
C ALA A 57 -9.57 62.61 -35.72
N SER A 58 -8.61 62.01 -36.42
CA SER A 58 -8.14 62.48 -37.71
C SER A 58 -9.22 62.38 -38.79
N SER A 59 -9.98 61.31 -38.80
CA SER A 59 -11.05 61.03 -39.76
C SER A 59 -12.25 61.98 -39.56
N VAL A 60 -12.66 62.26 -38.32
CA VAL A 60 -13.70 63.16 -37.97
C VAL A 60 -13.29 64.59 -38.35
N ALA A 61 -12.09 65.07 -38.03
CA ALA A 61 -11.59 66.39 -38.40
C ALA A 61 -11.49 66.56 -39.93
N LEU A 62 -11.20 65.52 -40.68
CA LEU A 62 -11.22 65.53 -42.14
C LEU A 62 -12.67 65.66 -42.67
N LEU A 63 -13.58 64.81 -42.20
CA LEU A 63 -14.97 64.78 -42.61
C LEU A 63 -15.70 66.13 -42.29
N ASP A 64 -15.34 66.72 -41.17
CA ASP A 64 -15.92 68.00 -40.76
C ASP A 64 -15.52 69.20 -41.65
N ARG A 65 -14.31 69.12 -42.21
CA ARG A 65 -13.78 70.15 -43.16
C ARG A 65 -14.26 69.99 -44.60
N LEU A 66 -14.69 68.77 -44.96
CA LEU A 66 -15.15 68.51 -46.32
C LEU A 66 -16.57 69.04 -46.58
N PRO A 67 -16.84 69.52 -47.83
CA PRO A 67 -18.22 69.84 -48.23
C PRO A 67 -19.14 68.66 -48.12
N ALA A 68 -20.37 68.84 -47.67
CA ALA A 68 -21.34 67.73 -47.43
C ALA A 68 -21.51 66.78 -48.64
N ALA A 69 -21.47 67.32 -49.87
CA ALA A 69 -21.59 66.53 -51.07
C ALA A 69 -20.42 65.55 -51.33
N GLU A 70 -19.23 65.80 -50.80
CA GLU A 70 -18.02 64.99 -51.00
C GLU A 70 -17.83 63.96 -49.94
N ARG A 71 -18.41 64.10 -48.73
CA ARG A 71 -18.22 63.23 -47.59
C ARG A 71 -18.51 61.79 -47.89
N ALA A 72 -19.60 61.49 -48.57
CA ALA A 72 -20.01 60.14 -48.93
C ALA A 72 -18.92 59.38 -49.73
N ALA A 73 -18.22 60.14 -50.65
CA ALA A 73 -17.14 59.50 -51.47
C ALA A 73 -15.86 59.16 -50.64
N TRP A 74 -15.70 59.82 -49.47
CA TRP A 74 -14.54 59.52 -48.59
C TRP A 74 -14.77 58.40 -47.58
N LEU A 75 -16.04 58.08 -47.24
CA LEU A 75 -16.32 57.01 -46.25
C LEU A 75 -15.61 55.67 -46.54
N PRO A 76 -15.62 55.12 -47.76
CA PRO A 76 -14.93 53.86 -48.04
C PRO A 76 -13.42 53.95 -47.91
N ARG A 77 -12.83 55.17 -48.05
CA ARG A 77 -11.38 55.35 -47.87
C ARG A 77 -10.96 55.46 -46.42
N LEU A 78 -11.87 55.82 -45.55
CA LEU A 78 -11.66 55.95 -44.09
C LEU A 78 -12.05 54.67 -43.34
N GLU A 79 -12.74 53.76 -44.02
CA GLU A 79 -13.11 52.46 -43.45
C GLU A 79 -11.88 51.61 -43.11
N ARG A 80 -11.92 50.95 -41.97
CA ARG A 80 -10.91 50.01 -41.52
C ARG A 80 -11.56 48.67 -41.17
N ARG A 81 -10.76 47.68 -40.97
CA ARG A 81 -11.24 46.32 -40.65
C ARG A 81 -12.04 46.27 -39.34
N THR A 82 -11.81 47.19 -38.41
CA THR A 82 -12.39 47.19 -37.06
C THR A 82 -13.45 48.26 -36.86
N TYR A 83 -13.57 49.23 -37.78
CA TYR A 83 -14.60 50.26 -37.72
C TYR A 83 -14.93 50.80 -39.11
N SER A 84 -16.15 51.31 -39.25
CA SER A 84 -16.65 52.00 -40.44
C SER A 84 -17.41 53.25 -40.07
N PHE A 85 -17.49 54.20 -41.01
CA PHE A 85 -18.21 55.42 -40.85
C PHE A 85 -19.51 55.41 -41.69
N SER A 86 -20.59 56.00 -41.13
CA SER A 86 -21.87 56.23 -41.84
C SER A 86 -22.40 57.64 -41.55
N LEU A 87 -22.96 58.27 -42.57
CA LEU A 87 -23.67 59.59 -42.42
C LEU A 87 -25.14 59.40 -42.05
N GLU A 88 -25.58 58.15 -41.82
CA GLU A 88 -26.93 57.88 -41.37
C GLU A 88 -27.00 57.93 -39.83
N PRO A 89 -28.13 58.36 -39.26
CA PRO A 89 -28.32 58.21 -37.83
C PRO A 89 -28.26 56.76 -37.46
N GLY A 90 -27.37 56.42 -36.56
CA GLY A 90 -27.20 55.02 -36.09
C GLY A 90 -28.46 54.49 -35.42
N MET A 91 -28.40 53.17 -35.05
CA MET A 91 -29.52 52.57 -34.34
C MET A 91 -29.70 53.21 -32.95
N ALA A 92 -30.97 53.61 -32.67
CA ALA A 92 -31.31 54.19 -31.39
C ALA A 92 -31.06 53.28 -30.22
N GLY A 93 -30.23 53.67 -29.26
CA GLY A 93 -29.92 52.92 -28.03
C GLY A 93 -29.83 53.91 -26.84
N ARG A 94 -29.92 53.35 -25.62
CA ARG A 94 -29.57 54.02 -24.38
C ARG A 94 -28.07 54.18 -24.27
N ALA A 95 -27.57 55.38 -24.18
CA ALA A 95 -26.15 55.64 -24.04
C ALA A 95 -25.78 56.02 -22.59
N PRO A 96 -24.59 55.72 -22.13
CA PRO A 96 -23.79 54.48 -22.37
C PRO A 96 -24.34 53.32 -21.57
N ASP A 97 -24.50 52.14 -22.19
CA ASP A 97 -25.17 50.97 -21.63
C ASP A 97 -24.22 49.93 -21.05
N THR A 98 -22.94 50.02 -21.35
CA THR A 98 -21.90 49.10 -20.85
C THR A 98 -20.63 49.86 -20.45
N LYS A 99 -19.77 49.15 -19.67
CA LYS A 99 -18.44 49.68 -19.33
C LYS A 99 -17.58 49.94 -20.57
N LEU A 100 -17.72 49.13 -21.62
CA LEU A 100 -16.99 49.30 -22.87
C LEU A 100 -17.48 50.51 -23.63
N SER A 101 -18.81 50.72 -23.79
CA SER A 101 -19.37 51.88 -24.46
C SER A 101 -19.04 53.19 -23.75
N SER A 102 -19.02 53.20 -22.41
CA SER A 102 -18.61 54.37 -21.63
C SER A 102 -17.12 54.72 -21.81
N MET A 103 -16.24 53.68 -21.87
CA MET A 103 -14.82 53.87 -22.14
C MET A 103 -14.57 54.41 -23.55
N ILE A 104 -15.27 53.91 -24.57
CA ILE A 104 -15.16 54.35 -25.96
C ILE A 104 -15.64 55.80 -26.07
N ALA A 105 -16.79 56.14 -25.47
CA ALA A 105 -17.31 57.50 -25.49
C ALA A 105 -16.34 58.50 -24.83
N ALA A 106 -15.79 58.16 -23.66
CA ALA A 106 -14.79 58.96 -22.97
C ALA A 106 -13.51 59.14 -23.80
N SER A 107 -13.02 58.07 -24.40
CA SER A 107 -11.83 58.08 -25.24
C SER A 107 -12.01 58.93 -26.49
N PHE A 108 -13.16 58.89 -27.12
CA PHE A 108 -13.45 59.78 -28.29
C PHE A 108 -13.61 61.20 -27.90
N LEU A 109 -14.29 61.50 -26.80
CA LEU A 109 -14.41 62.89 -26.29
C LEU A 109 -13.03 63.50 -25.99
N ASP A 110 -12.14 62.77 -25.45
CA ASP A 110 -10.75 63.17 -25.16
C ASP A 110 -9.95 63.43 -26.46
N ALA A 111 -10.19 62.68 -27.51
CA ALA A 111 -9.48 62.79 -28.79
C ALA A 111 -9.99 63.85 -29.71
N ILE A 112 -11.32 63.97 -29.81
CA ILE A 112 -11.98 64.84 -30.81
C ILE A 112 -12.18 66.21 -30.22
N GLY A 113 -12.20 66.37 -28.89
CA GLY A 113 -12.48 67.61 -28.19
C GLY A 113 -13.93 67.77 -27.74
N SER A 114 -14.14 68.62 -26.74
CA SER A 114 -15.43 68.82 -26.05
C SER A 114 -16.52 69.50 -26.85
N HIS A 115 -16.24 69.91 -28.10
CA HIS A 115 -17.27 70.61 -28.96
C HIS A 115 -18.20 69.57 -29.62
N TYR A 116 -17.86 68.33 -29.69
CA TYR A 116 -18.70 67.26 -30.23
C TYR A 116 -19.45 66.52 -29.13
N ARG A 117 -20.74 66.30 -29.33
CA ARG A 117 -21.52 65.44 -28.42
C ARG A 117 -21.38 64.00 -28.90
N VAL A 118 -20.53 63.20 -28.19
CA VAL A 118 -20.34 61.81 -28.50
C VAL A 118 -21.17 60.94 -27.58
N THR A 119 -21.99 60.09 -28.14
CA THR A 119 -22.72 59.01 -27.42
C THR A 119 -22.31 57.65 -27.98
N ALA A 120 -22.09 56.66 -27.12
CA ALA A 120 -21.76 55.32 -27.58
C ALA A 120 -22.65 54.29 -26.87
N HIS A 121 -23.12 53.29 -27.60
CA HIS A 121 -23.97 52.20 -27.12
C HIS A 121 -23.70 50.93 -27.86
N VAL A 122 -24.02 49.78 -27.22
CA VAL A 122 -23.93 48.47 -27.83
C VAL A 122 -25.14 48.25 -28.72
N VAL A 123 -24.91 47.67 -29.91
CA VAL A 123 -26.01 47.36 -30.84
C VAL A 123 -26.88 46.25 -30.25
N PRO A 124 -28.21 46.41 -30.11
CA PRO A 124 -29.09 45.39 -29.58
C PRO A 124 -28.94 44.06 -30.32
N GLY A 125 -28.72 42.97 -29.58
CA GLY A 125 -28.53 41.63 -30.13
C GLY A 125 -27.08 41.32 -30.57
N GLN A 126 -26.13 42.26 -30.56
CA GLN A 126 -24.74 42.08 -30.96
C GLN A 126 -23.79 42.63 -29.90
N LYS A 127 -23.49 41.85 -28.87
CA LYS A 127 -22.66 42.25 -27.70
C LYS A 127 -21.28 42.77 -28.04
N ASP A 128 -20.76 42.39 -29.19
CA ASP A 128 -19.40 42.76 -29.64
C ASP A 128 -19.40 43.93 -30.64
N ARG A 129 -20.55 44.58 -30.88
CA ARG A 129 -20.66 45.69 -31.82
C ARG A 129 -21.09 46.94 -31.08
N VAL A 130 -20.25 47.97 -31.12
CA VAL A 130 -20.50 49.25 -30.46
C VAL A 130 -20.62 50.33 -31.52
N GLN A 131 -21.66 51.15 -31.42
CA GLN A 131 -21.83 52.35 -32.27
C GLN A 131 -21.59 53.62 -31.45
N ALA A 132 -20.70 54.46 -31.93
CA ALA A 132 -20.56 55.84 -31.43
C ALA A 132 -21.20 56.78 -32.42
N GLN A 133 -22.00 57.73 -31.91
CA GLN A 133 -22.71 58.75 -32.66
C GLN A 133 -22.20 60.08 -32.25
N LEU A 134 -21.96 60.94 -33.23
CA LEU A 134 -21.62 62.37 -33.04
C LEU A 134 -22.26 63.24 -34.12
N GLU A 135 -22.37 64.51 -33.87
CA GLU A 135 -22.84 65.52 -34.84
C GLU A 135 -21.64 66.34 -35.29
N LEU A 136 -21.48 66.49 -36.61
CA LEU A 136 -20.48 67.34 -37.22
C LEU A 136 -20.88 68.85 -37.01
N SER A 137 -19.96 69.81 -37.28
CA SER A 137 -20.18 71.24 -37.05
C SER A 137 -21.36 71.83 -37.85
N ASP A 138 -21.76 71.17 -38.95
CA ASP A 138 -22.92 71.55 -39.76
C ASP A 138 -24.25 70.88 -39.35
N GLY A 139 -24.23 70.07 -38.24
CA GLY A 139 -25.39 69.35 -37.73
C GLY A 139 -25.63 68.00 -38.41
N MET A 140 -24.76 67.54 -39.33
CA MET A 140 -24.90 66.24 -39.97
C MET A 140 -24.51 65.14 -39.02
N PRO A 141 -25.32 64.07 -38.87
CA PRO A 141 -24.96 62.93 -38.01
C PRO A 141 -23.85 62.14 -38.63
N LEU A 142 -22.90 61.69 -37.77
CA LEU A 142 -21.82 60.73 -38.10
C LEU A 142 -21.90 59.61 -37.14
N THR A 143 -22.06 58.38 -37.66
CA THR A 143 -22.07 57.16 -36.90
C THR A 143 -20.78 56.36 -37.17
N ILE A 144 -20.09 55.99 -36.11
CA ILE A 144 -18.89 55.13 -36.14
C ILE A 144 -19.31 53.80 -35.66
N ASP A 145 -19.29 52.80 -36.52
CA ASP A 145 -19.64 51.43 -36.21
C ASP A 145 -18.38 50.64 -35.97
N MET A 146 -18.19 50.18 -34.74
CA MET A 146 -17.00 49.48 -34.28
C MET A 146 -17.30 47.99 -34.05
N ARG A 147 -16.48 47.17 -34.64
CA ARG A 147 -16.46 45.71 -34.41
C ARG A 147 -15.12 45.35 -33.79
N PRO A 148 -15.00 45.32 -32.46
CA PRO A 148 -13.76 44.91 -31.82
C PRO A 148 -13.46 43.48 -32.28
N ALA A 149 -12.48 43.34 -33.16
CA ALA A 149 -11.99 42.04 -33.51
C ALA A 149 -11.16 41.54 -32.32
N GLY A 150 -11.74 40.63 -31.52
CA GLY A 150 -10.96 39.91 -30.54
C GLY A 150 -9.77 39.26 -31.24
N LEU A 151 -8.57 39.44 -30.74
CA LEU A 151 -7.40 38.72 -31.28
C LEU A 151 -7.66 37.25 -31.10
N PRO A 152 -7.64 36.45 -32.19
CA PRO A 152 -7.89 35.03 -32.09
C PRO A 152 -6.87 34.42 -31.13
N ILE A 153 -7.34 33.58 -30.20
CA ILE A 153 -6.46 32.80 -29.36
C ILE A 153 -5.70 31.90 -30.30
N SER A 154 -4.38 31.94 -30.24
CA SER A 154 -3.54 31.07 -31.07
C SER A 154 -3.90 29.59 -30.80
N GLY A 155 -4.26 28.84 -31.84
CA GLY A 155 -4.75 27.48 -31.73
C GLY A 155 -3.75 26.50 -31.06
N TRP A 156 -2.46 26.89 -31.00
CA TRP A 156 -1.43 26.07 -30.33
C TRP A 156 -1.36 26.30 -28.81
N LEU A 157 -1.91 27.40 -28.26
CA LEU A 157 -1.87 27.72 -26.84
C LEU A 157 -2.49 26.61 -25.95
N PRO A 158 -3.71 26.11 -26.21
CA PRO A 158 -4.28 25.03 -25.42
C PRO A 158 -3.48 23.73 -25.53
N VAL A 159 -2.82 23.47 -26.66
CA VAL A 159 -1.97 22.30 -26.86
C VAL A 159 -0.73 22.37 -25.95
N VAL A 160 -0.07 23.51 -25.90
CA VAL A 160 1.11 23.72 -25.04
C VAL A 160 0.74 23.61 -23.56
N LEU A 161 -0.40 24.20 -23.16
CA LEU A 161 -0.88 24.10 -21.77
C LEU A 161 -1.20 22.66 -21.37
N LEU A 162 -1.82 21.90 -22.27
CA LEU A 162 -2.09 20.48 -22.06
C LEU A 162 -0.78 19.68 -21.94
N LEU A 163 0.17 19.89 -22.84
CA LEU A 163 1.47 19.22 -22.80
C LEU A 163 2.23 19.53 -21.51
N GLN A 164 2.23 20.78 -21.08
CA GLN A 164 2.83 21.21 -19.83
C GLN A 164 2.16 20.56 -18.62
N LEU A 165 0.82 20.47 -18.62
CA LEU A 165 0.08 19.79 -17.55
C LEU A 165 0.44 18.30 -17.47
N ILE A 166 0.50 17.61 -18.61
CA ILE A 166 0.89 16.19 -18.68
C ILE A 166 2.33 16.01 -18.17
N LEU A 167 3.25 16.86 -18.59
CA LEU A 167 4.65 16.80 -18.15
C LEU A 167 4.76 16.97 -16.62
N LEU A 168 4.11 18.00 -16.08
CA LEU A 168 4.12 18.28 -14.64
C LEU A 168 3.44 17.19 -13.83
N ALA A 169 2.33 16.62 -14.33
CA ALA A 169 1.67 15.46 -13.72
C ALA A 169 2.59 14.23 -13.70
N GLY A 170 3.31 13.97 -14.79
CA GLY A 170 4.31 12.90 -14.89
C GLY A 170 5.46 13.07 -13.91
N VAL A 171 6.03 14.27 -13.82
CA VAL A 171 7.11 14.58 -12.88
C VAL A 171 6.63 14.45 -11.43
N THR A 172 5.43 14.95 -11.12
CA THR A 172 4.82 14.83 -9.78
C THR A 172 4.60 13.37 -9.40
N TRP A 173 4.01 12.58 -10.30
CA TRP A 173 3.79 11.14 -10.09
C TRP A 173 5.11 10.40 -9.84
N LEU A 174 6.13 10.67 -10.64
CA LEU A 174 7.47 10.06 -10.49
C LEU A 174 8.10 10.46 -9.15
N GLY A 175 8.06 11.74 -8.79
CA GLY A 175 8.62 12.26 -7.53
C GLY A 175 7.94 11.62 -6.31
N VAL A 176 6.62 11.55 -6.28
CA VAL A 176 5.88 10.90 -5.19
C VAL A 176 6.17 9.40 -5.13
N ARG A 177 6.26 8.73 -6.29
CA ARG A 177 6.59 7.30 -6.35
C ARG A 177 7.98 7.01 -5.80
N LEU A 178 8.99 7.81 -6.17
CA LEU A 178 10.35 7.66 -5.67
C LEU A 178 10.44 7.93 -4.15
N ALA A 179 9.69 8.92 -3.64
CA ALA A 179 9.69 9.25 -2.23
C ALA A 179 8.93 8.21 -1.35
N THR A 180 7.87 7.58 -1.88
CA THR A 180 7.05 6.66 -1.08
C THR A 180 7.49 5.20 -1.17
N ARG A 181 8.17 4.79 -2.25
CA ARG A 181 8.63 3.40 -2.45
C ARG A 181 9.47 2.85 -1.29
N PRO A 182 10.46 3.58 -0.75
CA PRO A 182 11.26 3.08 0.37
C PRO A 182 10.44 2.88 1.65
N LEU A 183 9.43 3.71 1.91
CA LEU A 183 8.55 3.57 3.08
C LEU A 183 7.70 2.29 2.99
N VAL A 184 7.24 1.95 1.79
CA VAL A 184 6.53 0.68 1.55
C VAL A 184 7.46 -0.51 1.76
N GLN A 185 8.71 -0.42 1.31
CA GLN A 185 9.71 -1.46 1.55
C GLN A 185 9.97 -1.66 3.04
N LEU A 186 10.09 -0.57 3.80
CA LEU A 186 10.29 -0.60 5.25
C LEU A 186 9.08 -1.20 5.98
N ALA A 187 7.85 -0.85 5.57
CA ALA A 187 6.63 -1.45 6.11
C ALA A 187 6.57 -2.95 5.82
N ASN A 188 6.83 -3.37 4.58
CA ASN A 188 6.84 -4.77 4.20
C ASN A 188 7.93 -5.57 4.95
N ALA A 189 9.12 -4.97 5.14
CA ALA A 189 10.19 -5.60 5.93
C ALA A 189 9.79 -5.76 7.40
N ALA A 190 9.04 -4.80 7.96
CA ALA A 190 8.51 -4.90 9.32
C ALA A 190 7.41 -5.97 9.44
N ASP A 191 6.51 -6.07 8.44
CA ASP A 191 5.44 -7.08 8.42
C ASP A 191 5.98 -8.50 8.18
N THR A 192 7.08 -8.63 7.42
CA THR A 192 7.74 -9.92 7.18
C THR A 192 8.70 -10.33 8.31
N LEU A 193 8.87 -9.48 9.34
CA LEU A 193 9.59 -9.83 10.57
C LEU A 193 8.78 -10.90 11.33
N GLY A 194 8.85 -12.13 10.80
CA GLY A 194 8.25 -13.30 11.44
C GLY A 194 9.06 -13.78 12.66
N PRO A 195 8.65 -14.89 13.28
CA PRO A 195 9.36 -15.49 14.42
C PRO A 195 10.84 -15.80 14.11
N ASP A 196 11.17 -16.01 12.85
CA ASP A 196 12.53 -16.31 12.39
C ASP A 196 13.45 -15.09 12.33
N LEU A 197 12.93 -13.85 12.49
CA LEU A 197 13.68 -12.58 12.47
C LEU A 197 14.64 -12.42 11.26
N ARG A 198 14.40 -13.19 10.19
CA ARG A 198 15.24 -13.23 8.97
C ARG A 198 14.75 -12.29 7.87
N ALA A 199 14.28 -11.08 8.21
CA ALA A 199 14.10 -10.09 7.18
C ALA A 199 15.47 -9.76 6.55
N SER A 200 15.51 -9.67 5.22
CA SER A 200 16.71 -9.17 4.53
C SER A 200 17.02 -7.78 5.04
N THR A 201 18.31 -7.49 5.25
CA THR A 201 18.75 -6.14 5.61
C THR A 201 18.25 -5.15 4.56
N LEU A 202 17.65 -4.06 5.04
CA LEU A 202 17.21 -2.99 4.15
C LEU A 202 18.42 -2.24 3.60
N PRO A 203 18.40 -1.86 2.30
CA PRO A 203 19.45 -1.02 1.73
C PRO A 203 19.49 0.34 2.45
N GLU A 204 20.67 0.79 2.82
CA GLU A 204 20.89 2.06 3.51
C GLU A 204 21.16 3.21 2.52
N ASP A 205 20.70 3.03 1.28
CA ASP A 205 20.87 3.97 0.18
C ASP A 205 19.66 4.90 0.05
N GLY A 206 19.82 6.03 -0.65
CA GLY A 206 18.75 6.95 -1.00
C GLY A 206 18.69 8.21 -0.14
N PRO A 207 17.54 8.88 -0.02
CA PRO A 207 17.38 10.11 0.78
C PRO A 207 17.83 9.91 2.23
N LEU A 208 18.44 10.93 2.82
CA LEU A 208 19.05 10.86 4.16
C LEU A 208 18.09 10.32 5.23
N GLU A 209 16.83 10.73 5.19
CA GLU A 209 15.81 10.32 6.15
C GLU A 209 15.49 8.83 6.02
N VAL A 210 15.42 8.34 4.78
CA VAL A 210 15.17 6.93 4.47
C VAL A 210 16.37 6.06 4.89
N ALA A 211 17.56 6.46 4.52
CA ALA A 211 18.81 5.78 4.90
C ALA A 211 18.95 5.69 6.43
N ARG A 212 18.63 6.78 7.15
CA ARG A 212 18.61 6.79 8.62
C ARG A 212 17.57 5.85 9.20
N ALA A 213 16.36 5.81 8.64
CA ALA A 213 15.32 4.89 9.07
C ALA A 213 15.70 3.42 8.81
N ALA A 214 16.24 3.11 7.63
CA ALA A 214 16.73 1.77 7.29
C ALA A 214 17.85 1.32 8.24
N LYS A 215 18.83 2.19 8.52
CA LYS A 215 19.91 1.92 9.47
C LYS A 215 19.40 1.66 10.88
N ALA A 216 18.42 2.47 11.36
CA ALA A 216 17.82 2.27 12.68
C ALA A 216 17.05 0.94 12.74
N PHE A 217 16.33 0.58 11.67
CA PHE A 217 15.62 -0.71 11.55
C PHE A 217 16.60 -1.88 11.56
N ASN A 218 17.66 -1.85 10.74
CA ASN A 218 18.71 -2.88 10.70
C ASN A 218 19.39 -3.05 12.06
N ALA A 219 19.69 -1.94 12.73
CA ALA A 219 20.29 -1.97 14.08
C ALA A 219 19.33 -2.55 15.13
N MET A 220 18.03 -2.25 15.04
CA MET A 220 17.01 -2.85 15.90
C MET A 220 16.92 -4.35 15.67
N GLN A 221 16.84 -4.79 14.41
CA GLN A 221 16.82 -6.20 14.03
C GLN A 221 18.07 -6.93 14.55
N GLY A 222 19.27 -6.34 14.39
CA GLY A 222 20.52 -6.88 14.92
C GLY A 222 20.49 -7.04 16.45
N ARG A 223 19.95 -6.07 17.18
CA ARG A 223 19.80 -6.16 18.65
C ARG A 223 18.84 -7.26 19.05
N ILE A 224 17.68 -7.38 18.40
CA ILE A 224 16.72 -8.44 18.69
C ILE A 224 17.37 -9.82 18.47
N ASN A 225 18.05 -10.02 17.34
CA ASN A 225 18.77 -11.27 17.05
C ASN A 225 19.85 -11.57 18.11
N HIS A 226 20.58 -10.56 18.55
CA HIS A 226 21.59 -10.72 19.60
C HIS A 226 20.95 -11.13 20.94
N TYR A 227 19.88 -10.45 21.38
CA TYR A 227 19.16 -10.82 22.60
C TYR A 227 18.59 -12.24 22.54
N MET A 228 18.12 -12.66 21.37
CA MET A 228 17.61 -14.02 21.19
C MET A 228 18.73 -15.05 21.30
N ALA A 229 19.89 -14.81 20.65
CA ALA A 229 21.07 -15.68 20.75
C ALA A 229 21.57 -15.79 22.19
N GLU A 230 21.65 -14.68 22.92
CA GLU A 230 22.04 -14.63 24.34
C GLU A 230 21.06 -15.45 25.19
N ARG A 231 19.76 -15.27 25.04
CA ARG A 231 18.75 -16.09 25.74
C ARG A 231 18.92 -17.56 25.49
N MET A 232 19.20 -17.96 24.24
CA MET A 232 19.44 -19.36 23.89
C MET A 232 20.69 -19.93 24.57
N GLN A 233 21.75 -19.12 24.64
CA GLN A 233 22.98 -19.52 25.33
C GLN A 233 22.74 -19.71 26.83
N ILE A 234 22.00 -18.81 27.47
CA ILE A 234 21.63 -18.92 28.89
C ILE A 234 20.80 -20.19 29.13
N LEU A 235 19.79 -20.48 28.30
CA LEU A 235 18.98 -21.68 28.43
C LEU A 235 19.80 -22.97 28.24
N ALA A 236 20.75 -22.98 27.32
CA ALA A 236 21.66 -24.10 27.12
C ALA A 236 22.58 -24.31 28.33
N ALA A 237 23.12 -23.24 28.92
CA ALA A 237 23.93 -23.28 30.13
C ALA A 237 23.14 -23.81 31.35
N ILE A 238 21.92 -23.27 31.57
CA ILE A 238 21.03 -23.76 32.65
C ILE A 238 20.72 -25.25 32.48
N SER A 239 20.44 -25.69 31.24
CA SER A 239 20.20 -27.13 31.00
C SER A 239 21.38 -27.99 31.36
N HIS A 240 22.60 -27.60 30.99
CA HIS A 240 23.82 -28.28 31.33
C HIS A 240 24.05 -28.34 32.84
N ASP A 241 23.84 -27.21 33.53
CA ASP A 241 24.06 -27.09 34.95
C ASP A 241 23.02 -27.85 35.77
N LEU A 242 21.79 -28.05 35.25
CA LEU A 242 20.77 -28.91 35.84
C LEU A 242 21.05 -30.43 35.62
N GLN A 243 21.64 -30.81 34.50
CA GLN A 243 22.00 -32.21 34.25
C GLN A 243 23.02 -32.75 35.24
N THR A 244 23.96 -31.90 35.66
CA THR A 244 25.01 -32.30 36.60
C THR A 244 24.45 -32.73 38.00
N PRO A 245 23.61 -31.97 38.69
CA PRO A 245 23.01 -32.39 39.95
C PRO A 245 22.06 -33.61 39.76
N ILE A 246 21.29 -33.66 38.67
CA ILE A 246 20.42 -34.80 38.36
C ILE A 246 21.26 -36.09 38.28
N THR A 247 22.36 -36.08 37.52
CA THR A 247 23.27 -37.22 37.42
C THR A 247 23.85 -37.60 38.79
N ARG A 248 24.24 -36.63 39.60
CA ARG A 248 24.76 -36.87 40.96
C ARG A 248 23.69 -37.45 41.86
N MET A 249 22.45 -37.00 41.78
CA MET A 249 21.33 -37.57 42.52
C MET A 249 21.04 -39.00 42.08
N ARG A 250 21.12 -39.33 40.78
CA ARG A 250 20.97 -40.69 40.25
C ARG A 250 22.04 -41.62 40.82
N MET A 251 23.31 -41.20 40.83
CA MET A 251 24.38 -42.00 41.44
C MET A 251 24.16 -42.28 42.94
N ARG A 252 23.56 -41.32 43.68
CA ARG A 252 23.20 -41.50 45.07
C ARG A 252 21.99 -42.41 45.25
N ALA A 253 21.00 -42.31 44.35
CA ALA A 253 19.84 -43.19 44.33
C ALA A 253 20.23 -44.64 44.09
N ASP A 254 21.22 -44.89 43.22
CA ASP A 254 21.72 -46.23 42.95
C ASP A 254 22.42 -46.88 44.12
N MET A 255 22.86 -46.12 45.13
CA MET A 255 23.45 -46.59 46.40
C MET A 255 22.43 -46.93 47.48
N LEU A 256 21.12 -46.73 47.22
CA LEU A 256 20.08 -47.10 48.19
C LEU A 256 19.86 -48.61 48.23
N ASP A 257 19.77 -49.17 49.43
CA ASP A 257 19.52 -50.60 49.62
C ASP A 257 18.06 -50.97 49.34
N ASP A 258 17.12 -50.06 49.55
CA ASP A 258 15.70 -50.24 49.25
C ASP A 258 15.43 -50.14 47.74
N SER A 259 15.09 -51.24 47.12
CA SER A 259 14.86 -51.34 45.68
C SER A 259 13.63 -50.51 45.24
N GLU A 260 12.57 -50.44 46.05
CA GLU A 260 11.36 -49.68 45.71
C GLU A 260 11.58 -48.15 45.75
N GLN A 261 12.29 -47.68 46.80
CA GLN A 261 12.64 -46.26 46.89
C GLN A 261 13.64 -45.87 45.80
N ARG A 262 14.60 -46.73 45.47
CA ARG A 262 15.56 -46.51 44.38
C ARG A 262 14.87 -46.39 43.03
N GLU A 263 13.91 -47.26 42.71
CA GLU A 263 13.17 -47.21 41.47
C GLU A 263 12.34 -45.91 41.35
N LYS A 264 11.61 -45.57 42.40
CA LYS A 264 10.81 -44.30 42.45
C LYS A 264 11.70 -43.08 42.27
N LEU A 265 12.83 -42.99 42.92
CA LEU A 265 13.73 -41.86 42.81
C LEU A 265 14.39 -41.77 41.42
N ASN A 266 14.79 -42.90 40.85
CA ASN A 266 15.33 -42.95 39.51
C ASN A 266 14.30 -42.56 38.46
N HIS A 267 13.03 -42.91 38.66
CA HIS A 267 11.94 -42.50 37.81
C HIS A 267 11.75 -40.98 37.85
N ASP A 268 11.65 -40.40 39.06
CA ASP A 268 11.51 -38.94 39.24
C ASP A 268 12.69 -38.15 38.63
N LEU A 269 13.91 -38.64 38.79
CA LEU A 269 15.11 -38.05 38.20
C LEU A 269 15.12 -38.11 36.67
N LYS A 270 14.60 -39.20 36.09
CA LYS A 270 14.45 -39.38 34.65
C LYS A 270 13.40 -38.40 34.10
N GLU A 271 12.27 -38.20 34.80
CA GLU A 271 11.26 -37.21 34.43
C GLU A 271 11.84 -35.80 34.46
N MET A 272 12.60 -35.45 35.50
CA MET A 272 13.28 -34.15 35.57
C MET A 272 14.27 -33.94 34.41
N GLU A 273 15.04 -34.95 34.04
CA GLU A 273 15.97 -34.88 32.90
C GLU A 273 15.24 -34.63 31.57
N VAL A 274 14.12 -35.34 31.36
CA VAL A 274 13.27 -35.18 30.16
C VAL A 274 12.65 -33.75 30.12
N LEU A 275 12.11 -33.28 31.26
CA LEU A 275 11.54 -31.95 31.36
C LEU A 275 12.55 -30.85 31.00
N VAL A 276 13.79 -30.96 31.51
CA VAL A 276 14.86 -29.99 31.22
C VAL A 276 15.24 -30.06 29.73
N LYS A 277 15.42 -31.23 29.16
CA LYS A 277 15.78 -31.42 27.74
C LYS A 277 14.69 -30.89 26.81
N GLU A 278 13.45 -31.26 27.08
CA GLU A 278 12.32 -30.84 26.24
C GLU A 278 12.02 -29.33 26.41
N GLY A 279 12.14 -28.76 27.61
CA GLY A 279 11.98 -27.34 27.84
C GLY A 279 12.97 -26.49 27.04
N VAL A 280 14.25 -26.88 27.05
CA VAL A 280 15.28 -26.22 26.23
C VAL A 280 15.02 -26.44 24.74
N ALA A 281 14.60 -27.63 24.36
CA ALA A 281 14.25 -27.93 22.99
C ALA A 281 13.04 -27.10 22.50
N TYR A 282 12.02 -26.91 23.35
CA TYR A 282 10.89 -26.02 23.09
C TYR A 282 11.34 -24.57 22.93
N ALA A 283 12.15 -24.05 23.86
CA ALA A 283 12.69 -22.72 23.77
C ALA A 283 13.50 -22.48 22.48
N ARG A 284 14.24 -23.48 22.02
CA ARG A 284 14.96 -23.42 20.73
C ARG A 284 14.01 -23.33 19.52
N THR A 285 12.87 -24.01 19.57
CA THR A 285 11.90 -23.98 18.45
C THR A 285 11.14 -22.65 18.35
N LEU A 286 10.97 -21.94 19.48
CA LEU A 286 10.35 -20.60 19.50
C LEU A 286 11.07 -19.55 18.63
N HIS A 287 12.35 -19.77 18.36
CA HIS A 287 13.21 -18.82 17.62
C HIS A 287 13.50 -19.29 16.17
N GLY A 288 12.66 -20.17 15.65
CA GLY A 288 12.74 -20.68 14.29
C GLY A 288 13.81 -21.79 14.12
N THR A 289 13.57 -22.61 13.14
CA THR A 289 14.55 -23.63 12.74
C THR A 289 15.65 -22.96 11.96
N SER A 290 16.91 -23.13 12.39
CA SER A 290 18.09 -22.64 11.69
C SER A 290 18.32 -23.31 10.33
N GLU A 291 17.53 -24.33 10.02
CA GLU A 291 17.67 -25.18 8.85
C GLU A 291 17.04 -24.57 7.61
N PRO A 292 17.78 -24.38 6.50
CA PRO A 292 17.20 -23.95 5.24
C PRO A 292 16.30 -25.05 4.65
N PRO A 293 15.23 -24.70 3.93
CA PRO A 293 14.44 -25.68 3.20
C PRO A 293 15.29 -26.31 2.09
N CYS A 294 15.19 -27.61 1.93
CA CYS A 294 15.85 -28.36 0.87
C CYS A 294 14.92 -29.44 0.29
N ALA A 295 15.29 -29.98 -0.86
CA ALA A 295 14.58 -31.11 -1.44
C ALA A 295 14.76 -32.37 -0.55
N LEU A 296 13.64 -32.97 -0.18
CA LEU A 296 13.57 -34.16 0.66
C LEU A 296 12.65 -35.18 -0.03
N ASP A 297 13.03 -36.44 0.02
CA ASP A 297 12.14 -37.55 -0.27
C ASP A 297 11.38 -37.92 1.02
N PRO A 298 10.08 -37.63 1.09
CA PRO A 298 9.28 -37.91 2.29
C PRO A 298 9.10 -39.41 2.53
N ASP A 299 9.01 -40.20 1.48
CA ASP A 299 8.81 -41.66 1.60
C ASP A 299 10.02 -42.28 2.26
N ALA A 300 11.23 -41.93 1.84
CA ALA A 300 12.47 -42.39 2.46
C ALA A 300 12.59 -41.99 3.94
N LEU A 301 12.15 -40.77 4.30
CA LEU A 301 12.12 -40.34 5.69
C LEU A 301 11.13 -41.14 6.53
N LEU A 302 9.92 -41.39 6.03
CA LEU A 302 8.87 -42.14 6.71
C LEU A 302 9.29 -43.61 6.88
N GLU A 303 9.84 -44.24 5.85
CA GLU A 303 10.38 -45.62 5.91
C GLU A 303 11.51 -45.74 6.95
N SER A 304 12.41 -44.74 7.01
CA SER A 304 13.47 -44.69 8.03
C SER A 304 12.92 -44.63 9.46
N LEU A 305 11.87 -43.79 9.68
CA LEU A 305 11.24 -43.68 11.00
C LEU A 305 10.56 -44.99 11.39
N VAL A 306 9.80 -45.59 10.49
CA VAL A 306 9.14 -46.88 10.76
C VAL A 306 10.16 -47.97 11.09
N PHE A 307 11.28 -48.01 10.36
CA PHE A 307 12.38 -48.95 10.65
C PHE A 307 12.96 -48.73 12.05
N ASP A 308 13.28 -47.48 12.41
CA ASP A 308 13.83 -47.12 13.72
C ASP A 308 12.90 -47.55 14.88
N TYR A 309 11.57 -47.33 14.76
CA TYR A 309 10.62 -47.72 15.81
C TYR A 309 10.36 -49.26 15.84
N THR A 310 10.33 -49.90 14.68
CA THR A 310 10.13 -51.36 14.60
C THR A 310 11.34 -52.11 15.17
N ASP A 311 12.56 -51.63 14.89
CA ASP A 311 13.79 -52.20 15.47
C ASP A 311 13.83 -52.05 17.01
N ALA A 312 13.23 -50.93 17.52
CA ALA A 312 13.02 -50.72 18.95
C ALA A 312 11.87 -51.56 19.55
N GLY A 313 11.25 -52.45 18.79
CA GLY A 313 10.17 -53.36 19.25
C GLY A 313 8.78 -52.73 19.28
N GLN A 314 8.58 -51.53 18.72
CA GLN A 314 7.27 -50.86 18.63
C GLN A 314 6.50 -51.32 17.37
N LYS A 315 5.17 -51.34 17.45
CA LYS A 315 4.32 -51.65 16.30
C LYS A 315 3.92 -50.36 15.58
N LEU A 316 4.64 -50.07 14.50
CA LEU A 316 4.37 -48.94 13.63
C LEU A 316 4.24 -49.41 12.17
N GLU A 317 3.13 -49.14 11.53
CA GLU A 317 2.86 -49.52 10.14
C GLU A 317 2.79 -48.29 9.25
N LEU A 318 3.32 -48.38 8.01
CA LEU A 318 3.26 -47.30 7.03
C LEU A 318 2.29 -47.65 5.89
N HIS A 319 1.36 -46.75 5.61
CA HIS A 319 0.40 -46.87 4.52
C HIS A 319 0.49 -45.70 3.56
N GLY A 320 0.39 -45.96 2.26
CA GLY A 320 0.44 -44.96 1.22
C GLY A 320 1.85 -44.48 0.88
N LYS A 321 1.96 -43.60 -0.07
CA LYS A 321 3.21 -43.01 -0.55
C LYS A 321 2.91 -41.60 -1.13
N VAL A 322 3.88 -40.71 -1.06
CA VAL A 322 3.85 -39.39 -1.71
C VAL A 322 4.36 -39.50 -3.14
N GLY A 323 5.40 -40.28 -3.37
CA GLY A 323 5.92 -40.60 -4.71
C GLY A 323 6.78 -39.51 -5.37
N HIS A 324 7.01 -38.36 -4.71
CA HIS A 324 7.86 -37.32 -5.24
C HIS A 324 8.53 -36.52 -4.12
N SER A 325 9.65 -35.84 -4.47
CA SER A 325 10.38 -35.02 -3.53
C SER A 325 9.65 -33.68 -3.26
N ILE A 326 9.73 -33.23 -2.00
CA ILE A 326 9.15 -31.97 -1.52
C ILE A 326 10.24 -31.02 -1.05
N THR A 327 9.98 -29.72 -1.10
CA THR A 327 10.87 -28.72 -0.52
C THR A 327 10.43 -28.40 0.90
N THR A 328 11.16 -28.89 1.89
CA THR A 328 10.86 -28.71 3.31
C THR A 328 12.13 -28.68 4.15
N ARG A 329 11.99 -28.59 5.47
CA ARG A 329 13.09 -28.65 6.45
C ARG A 329 13.15 -30.05 7.06
N PRO A 330 14.09 -30.90 6.64
CA PRO A 330 14.13 -32.34 7.01
C PRO A 330 14.14 -32.61 8.51
N ASN A 331 15.00 -31.93 9.27
CA ASN A 331 15.10 -32.15 10.71
C ASN A 331 13.85 -31.65 11.45
N ALA A 332 13.24 -30.57 10.99
CA ALA A 332 11.97 -30.08 11.55
C ALA A 332 10.84 -31.07 11.30
N LEU A 333 10.70 -31.57 10.06
CA LEU A 333 9.71 -32.59 9.72
C LEU A 333 9.90 -33.88 10.51
N ARG A 334 11.14 -34.42 10.54
CA ARG A 334 11.46 -35.60 11.34
C ARG A 334 11.05 -35.43 12.80
N ARG A 335 11.32 -34.25 13.38
CA ARG A 335 11.02 -33.98 14.79
C ARG A 335 9.52 -33.83 15.04
N VAL A 336 8.75 -33.22 14.11
CA VAL A 336 7.29 -33.22 14.19
C VAL A 336 6.76 -34.64 14.25
N LEU A 337 7.18 -35.51 13.30
CA LEU A 337 6.73 -36.88 13.22
C LEU A 337 7.09 -37.68 14.46
N ILE A 338 8.32 -37.56 14.96
CA ILE A 338 8.74 -38.20 16.22
C ILE A 338 7.83 -37.78 17.37
N ASN A 339 7.56 -36.50 17.56
CA ASN A 339 6.68 -36.04 18.64
C ASN A 339 5.24 -36.57 18.51
N LEU A 340 4.72 -36.72 17.28
CA LEU A 340 3.39 -37.26 17.04
C LEU A 340 3.36 -38.77 17.26
N ILE A 341 4.37 -39.51 16.77
CA ILE A 341 4.48 -40.96 16.93
C ILE A 341 4.69 -41.32 18.41
N ASP A 342 5.60 -40.64 19.11
CA ASP A 342 5.84 -40.88 20.54
C ASP A 342 4.58 -40.60 21.36
N ASN A 343 3.80 -39.53 21.01
CA ASN A 343 2.54 -39.26 21.66
C ASN A 343 1.53 -40.41 21.40
N ALA A 344 1.40 -40.87 20.16
CA ALA A 344 0.50 -41.96 19.78
C ALA A 344 0.87 -43.29 20.50
N LEU A 345 2.15 -43.67 20.49
CA LEU A 345 2.66 -44.89 21.15
C LEU A 345 2.48 -44.88 22.68
N LYS A 346 2.40 -43.69 23.28
CA LYS A 346 2.18 -43.55 24.69
C LYS A 346 0.77 -43.91 25.14
N PHE A 347 -0.22 -43.71 24.28
CA PHE A 347 -1.64 -43.96 24.57
C PHE A 347 -2.22 -45.14 23.81
N SER A 348 -1.43 -45.73 22.88
CA SER A 348 -1.85 -46.87 22.06
C SER A 348 -0.72 -47.88 21.87
N THR A 349 -1.08 -49.14 21.69
CA THR A 349 -0.14 -50.24 21.38
C THR A 349 0.04 -50.44 19.88
N GLN A 350 -0.80 -49.81 19.04
CA GLN A 350 -0.74 -49.84 17.59
C GLN A 350 -0.84 -48.44 17.04
N VAL A 351 0.12 -48.07 16.22
CA VAL A 351 0.15 -46.77 15.55
C VAL A 351 0.33 -46.97 14.06
N GLU A 352 -0.47 -46.28 13.29
CA GLU A 352 -0.42 -46.28 11.82
C GLU A 352 0.08 -44.92 11.33
N LEU A 353 1.03 -44.94 10.41
CA LEU A 353 1.50 -43.75 9.70
C LEU A 353 0.93 -43.80 8.29
N SER A 354 0.22 -42.76 7.86
CA SER A 354 -0.33 -42.68 6.50
C SER A 354 0.22 -41.47 5.79
N ALA A 355 0.58 -41.60 4.51
CA ALA A 355 1.08 -40.53 3.69
C ALA A 355 0.45 -40.56 2.30
N GLY A 356 0.14 -39.39 1.75
CA GLY A 356 -0.43 -39.26 0.41
C GLY A 356 -0.58 -37.80 -0.01
N GLU A 357 -1.07 -37.62 -1.23
CA GLU A 357 -1.40 -36.33 -1.78
C GLU A 357 -2.91 -36.08 -1.68
N GLY A 358 -3.32 -34.94 -1.15
CA GLY A 358 -4.72 -34.53 -1.08
C GLY A 358 -5.25 -34.04 -2.42
N GLU A 359 -6.56 -33.82 -2.50
CA GLU A 359 -7.24 -33.36 -3.72
C GLU A 359 -6.76 -31.96 -4.19
N ASP A 360 -6.18 -31.18 -3.29
CA ASP A 360 -5.63 -29.84 -3.54
C ASP A 360 -4.12 -29.84 -3.88
N GLY A 361 -3.53 -31.05 -4.09
CA GLY A 361 -2.11 -31.22 -4.38
C GLY A 361 -1.18 -31.03 -3.18
N ARG A 362 -1.72 -30.89 -1.97
CA ARG A 362 -0.93 -30.81 -0.73
C ARG A 362 -0.61 -32.19 -0.20
N ILE A 363 0.55 -32.31 0.40
CA ILE A 363 0.95 -33.55 1.02
C ILE A 363 0.36 -33.65 2.42
N ILE A 364 -0.27 -34.76 2.69
CA ILE A 364 -0.90 -35.06 3.96
C ILE A 364 -0.17 -36.25 4.59
N ILE A 365 0.35 -36.05 5.80
CA ILE A 365 0.92 -37.11 6.62
C ILE A 365 0.06 -37.23 7.88
N GLN A 366 -0.40 -38.44 8.19
CA GLN A 366 -1.27 -38.69 9.32
C GLN A 366 -0.62 -39.74 10.25
N VAL A 367 -0.67 -39.46 11.55
CA VAL A 367 -0.35 -40.41 12.59
C VAL A 367 -1.66 -40.79 13.27
N LEU A 368 -2.00 -42.06 13.21
CA LEU A 368 -3.26 -42.63 13.65
C LEU A 368 -3.02 -43.58 14.82
N ASP A 369 -3.74 -43.40 15.91
CA ASP A 369 -3.71 -44.30 17.06
C ASP A 369 -5.09 -44.86 17.41
N ASN A 370 -5.14 -45.87 18.27
CA ASN A 370 -6.35 -46.47 18.79
C ASN A 370 -6.50 -46.20 20.31
N GLY A 371 -5.97 -45.05 20.78
CA GLY A 371 -6.04 -44.63 22.17
C GLY A 371 -7.43 -44.10 22.57
N PRO A 372 -7.55 -43.48 23.74
CA PRO A 372 -8.83 -42.97 24.26
C PRO A 372 -9.35 -41.73 23.54
N GLY A 373 -8.55 -41.10 22.64
CA GLY A 373 -8.86 -39.80 22.03
C GLY A 373 -8.72 -38.64 23.02
N ILE A 374 -9.14 -37.46 22.59
CA ILE A 374 -9.08 -36.23 23.35
C ILE A 374 -10.49 -35.58 23.35
N PRO A 375 -11.00 -35.09 24.51
CA PRO A 375 -12.27 -34.35 24.52
C PRO A 375 -12.27 -33.22 23.48
N GLU A 376 -13.34 -33.04 22.72
CA GLU A 376 -13.42 -32.03 21.64
C GLU A 376 -13.05 -30.61 22.10
N ALA A 377 -13.48 -30.24 23.32
CA ALA A 377 -13.17 -28.93 23.90
C ALA A 377 -11.68 -28.73 24.20
N GLU A 378 -10.88 -29.81 24.24
CA GLU A 378 -9.46 -29.77 24.59
C GLU A 378 -8.51 -29.94 23.39
N LEU A 379 -9.02 -30.29 22.21
CA LEU A 379 -8.22 -30.53 20.99
C LEU A 379 -7.29 -29.39 20.62
N GLU A 380 -7.70 -28.15 20.85
CA GLU A 380 -6.85 -26.96 20.67
C GLU A 380 -5.95 -26.69 21.88
N ALA A 381 -6.45 -26.95 23.10
CA ALA A 381 -5.72 -26.68 24.33
C ALA A 381 -4.49 -27.59 24.51
N VAL A 382 -4.51 -28.81 23.98
CA VAL A 382 -3.37 -29.76 24.07
C VAL A 382 -2.13 -29.31 23.30
N PHE A 383 -2.23 -28.31 22.45
CA PHE A 383 -1.09 -27.67 21.82
C PHE A 383 -0.42 -26.59 22.68
N GLN A 384 -1.02 -26.23 23.83
CA GLN A 384 -0.40 -25.29 24.76
C GLN A 384 0.75 -25.98 25.50
N PRO A 385 1.87 -25.28 25.75
CA PRO A 385 3.00 -25.86 26.49
C PRO A 385 2.56 -26.27 27.90
N PHE A 386 3.04 -27.44 28.36
CA PHE A 386 2.75 -28.02 29.67
C PHE A 386 1.28 -28.41 29.90
N TYR A 387 0.42 -28.27 28.90
CA TYR A 387 -0.98 -28.69 29.03
C TYR A 387 -1.11 -30.21 28.97
N ARG A 388 -1.94 -30.77 29.83
CA ARG A 388 -2.24 -32.21 29.91
C ARG A 388 -3.72 -32.41 30.22
N VAL A 389 -4.37 -33.31 29.49
CA VAL A 389 -5.76 -33.72 29.76
C VAL A 389 -5.85 -34.35 31.14
N GLU A 390 -6.85 -34.02 31.95
CA GLU A 390 -6.95 -34.47 33.35
C GLU A 390 -6.90 -35.97 33.52
N ALA A 391 -7.46 -36.75 32.58
CA ALA A 391 -7.42 -38.20 32.60
C ALA A 391 -6.01 -38.78 32.43
N SER A 392 -5.06 -38.01 31.84
CA SER A 392 -3.65 -38.42 31.62
C SER A 392 -2.70 -37.99 32.73
N ARG A 393 -3.20 -37.40 33.83
CA ARG A 393 -2.40 -37.01 35.01
C ARG A 393 -1.93 -38.20 35.85
N ASN A 394 -2.38 -39.43 35.52
CA ASN A 394 -1.91 -40.63 36.21
C ASN A 394 -0.41 -40.84 35.97
N ARG A 395 0.35 -41.19 37.01
CA ARG A 395 1.83 -41.32 37.00
C ARG A 395 2.35 -42.32 35.97
N ASP A 396 1.54 -43.28 35.57
CA ASP A 396 1.94 -44.38 34.66
C ASP A 396 2.07 -43.95 33.18
N THR A 397 1.44 -42.80 32.77
CA THR A 397 1.50 -42.28 31.39
C THR A 397 2.40 -41.06 31.24
N GLY A 398 3.40 -40.88 32.09
CA GLY A 398 4.32 -39.73 32.21
C GLY A 398 4.57 -38.93 30.90
N GLY A 399 4.74 -37.61 31.01
CA GLY A 399 5.05 -36.72 29.87
C GLY A 399 5.00 -35.27 30.25
N THR A 400 5.84 -34.48 29.61
CA THR A 400 6.05 -33.07 29.93
C THR A 400 4.93 -32.14 29.46
N GLY A 401 4.08 -32.57 28.51
CA GLY A 401 3.11 -31.73 27.83
C GLY A 401 3.74 -30.77 26.81
N LEU A 402 4.98 -31.02 26.39
CA LEU A 402 5.68 -30.16 25.43
C LEU A 402 5.70 -30.74 24.00
N GLY A 403 5.55 -32.08 23.82
CA GLY A 403 5.69 -32.72 22.52
C GLY A 403 4.76 -32.13 21.42
N LEU A 404 3.46 -32.01 21.70
CA LEU A 404 2.50 -31.44 20.76
C LEU A 404 2.74 -29.93 20.51
N ALA A 405 3.14 -29.18 21.55
CA ALA A 405 3.51 -27.76 21.41
C ALA A 405 4.72 -27.58 20.49
N ILE A 406 5.75 -28.43 20.65
CA ILE A 406 6.94 -28.46 19.76
C ILE A 406 6.53 -28.84 18.34
N ALA A 407 5.69 -29.86 18.17
CA ALA A 407 5.22 -30.29 16.85
C ALA A 407 4.48 -29.16 16.12
N ARG A 408 3.57 -28.45 16.80
CA ARG A 408 2.82 -27.30 16.23
C ARG A 408 3.74 -26.14 15.81
N GLN A 409 4.71 -25.79 16.64
CA GLN A 409 5.67 -24.73 16.31
C GLN A 409 6.56 -25.08 15.12
N LEU A 410 7.06 -26.31 15.07
CA LEU A 410 7.88 -26.77 13.95
C LEU A 410 7.06 -26.85 12.66
N ALA A 411 5.80 -27.30 12.72
CA ALA A 411 4.89 -27.28 11.59
C ALA A 411 4.67 -25.86 11.08
N GLN A 412 4.37 -24.91 11.96
CA GLN A 412 4.24 -23.48 11.61
C GLN A 412 5.52 -22.91 10.98
N ALA A 413 6.68 -23.25 11.51
CA ALA A 413 7.97 -22.83 10.95
C ALA A 413 8.24 -23.40 9.54
N MET A 414 7.60 -24.51 9.16
CA MET A 414 7.63 -25.09 7.81
C MET A 414 6.48 -24.59 6.91
N ASN A 415 5.63 -23.67 7.38
CA ASN A 415 4.36 -23.27 6.75
C ASN A 415 3.39 -24.44 6.57
N ALA A 416 3.47 -25.45 7.43
CA ALA A 416 2.61 -26.63 7.46
C ALA A 416 1.48 -26.46 8.47
N GLY A 417 0.31 -27.02 8.17
CA GLY A 417 -0.83 -27.10 9.08
C GLY A 417 -0.77 -28.38 9.93
N LEU A 418 -0.95 -28.27 11.25
CA LEU A 418 -1.09 -29.44 12.14
C LEU A 418 -2.43 -29.37 12.86
N SER A 419 -3.22 -30.42 12.74
CA SER A 419 -4.53 -30.56 13.40
C SER A 419 -4.70 -31.93 14.04
N LEU A 420 -5.57 -32.01 15.05
CA LEU A 420 -5.94 -33.24 15.74
C LEU A 420 -7.43 -33.50 15.56
N HIS A 421 -7.82 -34.74 15.30
CA HIS A 421 -9.19 -35.18 15.14
C HIS A 421 -9.43 -36.52 15.86
N ASN A 422 -10.56 -36.67 16.56
CA ASN A 422 -10.94 -37.95 17.09
C ASN A 422 -11.46 -38.84 15.94
N ARG A 423 -11.02 -40.07 15.90
CA ARG A 423 -11.47 -41.07 14.93
C ARG A 423 -12.84 -41.62 15.31
N THR A 424 -13.70 -41.86 14.32
CA THR A 424 -15.02 -42.49 14.55
C THR A 424 -14.94 -43.92 15.10
N ALA A 425 -13.86 -44.63 14.81
CA ALA A 425 -13.58 -45.99 15.33
C ALA A 425 -12.90 -45.97 16.72
N GLY A 426 -12.69 -44.81 17.32
CA GLY A 426 -11.89 -44.59 18.53
C GLY A 426 -10.42 -44.29 18.21
N GLY A 427 -9.77 -43.53 19.11
CA GLY A 427 -8.41 -43.05 18.94
C GLY A 427 -8.31 -41.63 18.38
N LEU A 428 -7.08 -41.21 18.09
CA LEU A 428 -6.72 -39.89 17.61
C LEU A 428 -6.06 -39.98 16.22
N GLU A 429 -6.36 -38.98 15.39
CA GLU A 429 -5.67 -38.69 14.14
C GLU A 429 -4.91 -37.38 14.32
N ALA A 430 -3.59 -37.37 14.20
CA ALA A 430 -2.78 -36.17 14.07
C ALA A 430 -2.45 -35.97 12.58
N ARG A 431 -2.95 -34.88 11.99
CA ARG A 431 -2.87 -34.60 10.56
C ARG A 431 -1.93 -33.42 10.31
N LEU A 432 -0.86 -33.69 9.58
CA LEU A 432 0.09 -32.70 9.10
C LEU A 432 -0.14 -32.45 7.62
N VAL A 433 -0.31 -31.20 7.21
CA VAL A 433 -0.53 -30.76 5.82
C VAL A 433 0.63 -29.87 5.41
N LEU A 434 1.40 -30.29 4.41
CA LEU A 434 2.60 -29.63 3.87
C LEU A 434 2.29 -28.91 2.56
#